data_877217252302b089c0c63dadee332f4b
#
_entry.id   877217252302b089c0c63dadee332f4b
#
_cell.length_a   1.000
_cell.length_b   1.000
_cell.length_c   1.000
_cell.angle_alpha   90.00
_cell.angle_beta   90.00
_cell.angle_gamma   90.00
#
_symmetry.space_group_name_H-M   'P 1'
#
loop_
_entity.id
_entity.type
_entity.pdbx_description
1 polymer ?
#
loop_
_entity_poly.entity_id
_entity_poly.type
_entity_poly.pdbx_seq_one_letter_code
_entity_poly.pdbx_strand_id
1 'polypeptide(L)'
;MTKILITGASGFIGSFIAERALEAGMEVWAGVRSTSSRKYLGDERLHFTNLDFDSEQALRETFEKAKCDFGAWDVIVHAAGITKSRWRNMFFRVNYDGTRRMVTALRNAGAVPGQFIYLSSLSVLGAIREQPQEPHADSDPFGSKGQSGELQTVLYQAMKSSDMPVPNTAYGLSKAAAENYLVNTPDFPWLILRPTGVYGPREKDYFLMAKSIARHVDFAVGMKPQEITFIYVKDVVNAVFAAIAKGATHKTYLLSDGRTYESRTFGHLLQKEMGVKGVARIKAPLWLLHAVCAIEEKTANLTGKIPTLNLDKYKILKQRNWQCDISDTVEDLGFHAEYDLPRGVAETVKWYKENNWI
;
A
#
# COMPACT_ATOMS: atom_id res chain seq x y z
N MET A 1 -12.07 23.10 -15.45
CA MET A 1 -12.23 21.71 -14.95
C MET A 1 -10.82 21.18 -14.70
N THR A 2 -10.56 20.60 -13.54
CA THR A 2 -9.23 20.07 -13.20
C THR A 2 -8.94 18.82 -14.03
N LYS A 3 -7.78 18.80 -14.70
CA LYS A 3 -7.32 17.68 -15.50
C LYS A 3 -6.41 16.79 -14.68
N ILE A 4 -6.75 15.51 -14.56
CA ILE A 4 -6.01 14.55 -13.76
C ILE A 4 -5.53 13.36 -14.57
N LEU A 5 -4.24 13.02 -14.48
CA LEU A 5 -3.69 11.77 -14.99
C LEU A 5 -3.49 10.79 -13.83
N ILE A 6 -4.03 9.59 -13.98
CA ILE A 6 -3.87 8.51 -13.01
C ILE A 6 -3.08 7.39 -13.67
N THR A 7 -1.82 7.23 -13.30
CA THR A 7 -1.04 6.07 -13.76
C THR A 7 -1.39 4.85 -12.94
N GLY A 8 -1.33 3.66 -13.54
CA GLY A 8 -1.81 2.46 -12.87
C GLY A 8 -3.34 2.44 -12.65
N ALA A 9 -4.09 3.21 -13.43
CA ALA A 9 -5.54 3.31 -13.36
C ALA A 9 -6.26 1.95 -13.49
N SER A 10 -5.70 1.00 -14.22
CA SER A 10 -6.23 -0.38 -14.33
C SER A 10 -5.98 -1.25 -13.08
N GLY A 11 -5.20 -0.76 -12.13
CA GLY A 11 -4.89 -1.45 -10.87
C GLY A 11 -5.97 -1.28 -9.80
N PHE A 12 -5.73 -1.91 -8.65
CA PHE A 12 -6.64 -1.88 -7.51
C PHE A 12 -6.96 -0.45 -7.05
N ILE A 13 -6.00 0.29 -6.52
CA ILE A 13 -6.24 1.64 -6.00
C ILE A 13 -6.52 2.64 -7.13
N GLY A 14 -5.78 2.55 -8.24
CA GLY A 14 -5.93 3.49 -9.36
C GLY A 14 -7.32 3.49 -9.99
N SER A 15 -8.01 2.35 -10.03
CA SER A 15 -9.39 2.28 -10.56
C SER A 15 -10.40 3.01 -9.66
N PHE A 16 -10.24 2.96 -8.33
CA PHE A 16 -11.07 3.73 -7.40
C PHE A 16 -10.77 5.23 -7.45
N ILE A 17 -9.52 5.62 -7.66
CA ILE A 17 -9.16 7.03 -7.85
C ILE A 17 -9.81 7.56 -9.15
N ALA A 18 -9.82 6.78 -10.23
CA ALA A 18 -10.44 7.17 -11.50
C ALA A 18 -11.96 7.36 -11.36
N GLU A 19 -12.63 6.42 -10.69
CA GLU A 19 -14.08 6.53 -10.40
C GLU A 19 -14.37 7.80 -9.59
N ARG A 20 -13.63 8.02 -8.49
CA ARG A 20 -13.85 9.18 -7.63
C ARG A 20 -13.53 10.52 -8.33
N ALA A 21 -12.53 10.54 -9.23
CA ALA A 21 -12.21 11.73 -10.00
C ALA A 21 -13.35 12.12 -10.97
N LEU A 22 -13.96 11.13 -11.63
CA LEU A 22 -15.14 11.34 -12.46
C LEU A 22 -16.35 11.85 -11.66
N GLU A 23 -16.59 11.27 -10.47
CA GLU A 23 -17.62 11.72 -9.54
C GLU A 23 -17.40 13.17 -9.06
N ALA A 24 -16.14 13.56 -8.88
CA ALA A 24 -15.74 14.93 -8.53
C ALA A 24 -15.83 15.91 -9.73
N GLY A 25 -16.27 15.47 -10.90
CA GLY A 25 -16.38 16.30 -12.09
C GLY A 25 -15.05 16.72 -12.70
N MET A 26 -13.98 15.95 -12.47
CA MET A 26 -12.68 16.18 -13.10
C MET A 26 -12.66 15.63 -14.53
N GLU A 27 -11.78 16.14 -15.35
CA GLU A 27 -11.43 15.55 -16.63
C GLU A 27 -10.32 14.52 -16.40
N VAL A 28 -10.61 13.23 -16.69
CA VAL A 28 -9.80 12.11 -16.18
C VAL A 28 -9.10 11.34 -17.28
N TRP A 29 -7.78 11.24 -17.21
CA TRP A 29 -6.96 10.37 -18.06
C TRP A 29 -6.50 9.14 -17.29
N ALA A 30 -6.89 7.98 -17.79
CA ALA A 30 -6.39 6.69 -17.32
C ALA A 30 -5.08 6.35 -18.02
N GLY A 31 -3.97 6.48 -17.31
CA GLY A 31 -2.65 6.07 -17.78
C GLY A 31 -2.51 4.55 -17.72
N VAL A 32 -2.48 3.91 -18.87
CA VAL A 32 -2.47 2.44 -19.02
C VAL A 32 -1.38 2.01 -20.01
N ARG A 33 -0.99 0.74 -19.96
CA ARG A 33 -0.20 0.09 -21.01
C ARG A 33 -1.14 -0.54 -22.03
N SER A 34 -0.67 -0.80 -23.23
CA SER A 34 -1.45 -1.49 -24.28
C SER A 34 -2.03 -2.83 -23.82
N THR A 35 -1.33 -3.53 -22.92
CA THR A 35 -1.73 -4.84 -22.36
C THR A 35 -2.56 -4.75 -21.08
N SER A 36 -2.89 -3.55 -20.61
CA SER A 36 -3.64 -3.37 -19.35
C SER A 36 -5.10 -3.78 -19.50
N SER A 37 -5.61 -4.52 -18.50
CA SER A 37 -7.05 -4.81 -18.43
C SER A 37 -7.83 -3.52 -18.17
N ARG A 38 -8.92 -3.33 -18.88
CA ARG A 38 -9.86 -2.21 -18.69
C ARG A 38 -11.11 -2.58 -17.90
N LYS A 39 -11.10 -3.74 -17.21
CA LYS A 39 -12.29 -4.31 -16.54
C LYS A 39 -13.03 -3.30 -15.64
N TYR A 40 -12.30 -2.42 -14.96
CA TYR A 40 -12.85 -1.40 -14.05
C TYR A 40 -12.75 0.02 -14.61
N LEU A 41 -12.53 0.18 -15.90
CA LEU A 41 -12.39 1.46 -16.59
C LEU A 41 -13.40 1.56 -17.76
N GLY A 42 -14.66 1.21 -17.48
CA GLY A 42 -15.72 1.17 -18.50
C GLY A 42 -16.52 2.47 -18.64
N ASP A 43 -16.23 3.51 -17.87
CA ASP A 43 -16.94 4.79 -17.98
C ASP A 43 -16.46 5.52 -19.24
N GLU A 44 -17.42 5.93 -20.10
CA GLU A 44 -17.14 6.57 -21.39
C GLU A 44 -16.49 7.97 -21.26
N ARG A 45 -16.57 8.58 -20.08
CA ARG A 45 -15.94 9.88 -19.78
C ARG A 45 -14.42 9.77 -19.57
N LEU A 46 -13.87 8.56 -19.48
CA LEU A 46 -12.45 8.33 -19.29
C LEU A 46 -11.68 8.53 -20.61
N HIS A 47 -10.70 9.41 -20.57
CA HIS A 47 -9.66 9.47 -21.61
C HIS A 47 -8.59 8.41 -21.31
N PHE A 48 -8.01 7.82 -22.35
CA PHE A 48 -6.95 6.83 -22.19
C PHE A 48 -5.63 7.37 -22.73
N THR A 49 -4.57 7.24 -21.94
CA THR A 49 -3.21 7.59 -22.34
C THR A 49 -2.33 6.35 -22.21
N ASN A 50 -1.67 5.98 -23.31
CA ASN A 50 -0.71 4.88 -23.28
C ASN A 50 0.62 5.39 -22.69
N LEU A 51 1.09 4.74 -21.62
CA LEU A 51 2.34 5.10 -20.94
C LEU A 51 3.32 3.93 -21.00
N ASP A 52 4.39 4.11 -21.76
CA ASP A 52 5.50 3.17 -21.82
C ASP A 52 6.60 3.57 -20.82
N PHE A 53 6.55 3.03 -19.62
CA PHE A 53 7.53 3.31 -18.57
C PHE A 53 8.92 2.72 -18.83
N ASP A 54 9.09 1.91 -19.87
CA ASP A 54 10.40 1.39 -20.28
C ASP A 54 11.15 2.34 -21.24
N SER A 55 10.45 3.32 -21.84
CA SER A 55 11.00 4.31 -22.74
C SER A 55 10.77 5.74 -22.25
N GLU A 56 11.83 6.44 -21.83
CA GLU A 56 11.76 7.86 -21.46
C GLU A 56 11.36 8.75 -22.65
N GLN A 57 11.84 8.40 -23.85
CA GLN A 57 11.50 9.13 -25.07
C GLN A 57 10.00 9.01 -25.38
N ALA A 58 9.43 7.81 -25.33
CA ALA A 58 7.99 7.60 -25.58
C ALA A 58 7.12 8.34 -24.55
N LEU A 59 7.54 8.36 -23.27
CA LEU A 59 6.88 9.15 -22.24
C LEU A 59 6.96 10.65 -22.55
N ARG A 60 8.13 11.15 -22.95
CA ARG A 60 8.33 12.56 -23.30
C ARG A 60 7.44 12.97 -24.46
N GLU A 61 7.43 12.22 -25.54
CA GLU A 61 6.58 12.46 -26.72
C GLU A 61 5.08 12.49 -26.34
N THR A 62 4.65 11.57 -25.46
CA THR A 62 3.29 11.55 -24.93
C THR A 62 2.96 12.82 -24.15
N PHE A 63 3.89 13.31 -23.32
CA PHE A 63 3.68 14.51 -22.50
C PHE A 63 3.77 15.81 -23.31
N GLU A 64 4.66 15.87 -24.30
CA GLU A 64 4.72 16.98 -25.26
C GLU A 64 3.41 17.10 -26.04
N LYS A 65 2.89 15.95 -26.52
CA LYS A 65 1.59 15.92 -27.21
C LYS A 65 0.46 16.39 -26.30
N ALA A 66 0.37 15.87 -25.07
CA ALA A 66 -0.66 16.29 -24.10
C ALA A 66 -0.60 17.80 -23.82
N LYS A 67 0.63 18.34 -23.67
CA LYS A 67 0.83 19.78 -23.49
C LYS A 67 0.33 20.59 -24.68
N CYS A 68 0.57 20.12 -25.90
CA CYS A 68 0.09 20.78 -27.12
C CYS A 68 -1.44 20.70 -27.26
N ASP A 69 -2.02 19.53 -26.99
CA ASP A 69 -3.44 19.26 -27.22
C ASP A 69 -4.35 20.00 -26.22
N PHE A 70 -3.95 20.08 -24.93
CA PHE A 70 -4.82 20.63 -23.88
C PHE A 70 -4.08 21.34 -22.72
N GLY A 71 -2.78 21.60 -22.83
CA GLY A 71 -1.99 22.32 -21.81
C GLY A 71 -1.45 21.44 -20.68
N ALA A 72 -1.44 20.11 -20.85
CA ALA A 72 -1.03 19.11 -19.88
C ALA A 72 -2.02 18.93 -18.70
N TRP A 73 -1.65 18.11 -17.71
CA TRP A 73 -2.47 17.81 -16.55
C TRP A 73 -2.16 18.73 -15.36
N ASP A 74 -3.17 19.13 -14.62
CA ASP A 74 -3.03 19.91 -13.39
C ASP A 74 -2.49 19.04 -12.27
N VAL A 75 -2.97 17.78 -12.20
CA VAL A 75 -2.62 16.81 -11.18
C VAL A 75 -2.22 15.48 -11.82
N ILE A 76 -1.18 14.86 -11.31
CA ILE A 76 -0.82 13.48 -11.64
C ILE A 76 -0.81 12.63 -10.39
N VAL A 77 -1.62 11.55 -10.37
CA VAL A 77 -1.54 10.53 -9.33
C VAL A 77 -0.78 9.32 -9.86
N HIS A 78 0.42 9.12 -9.35
CA HIS A 78 1.29 8.02 -9.77
C HIS A 78 1.07 6.80 -8.88
N ALA A 79 0.07 5.97 -9.27
CA ALA A 79 -0.27 4.71 -8.62
C ALA A 79 0.29 3.48 -9.36
N ALA A 80 1.02 3.70 -10.46
CA ALA A 80 1.67 2.61 -11.17
C ALA A 80 2.79 2.00 -10.34
N GLY A 81 2.82 0.67 -10.26
CA GLY A 81 3.83 -0.07 -9.53
C GLY A 81 3.48 -1.56 -9.44
N ILE A 82 4.43 -2.36 -9.01
CA ILE A 82 4.24 -3.78 -8.72
C ILE A 82 4.56 -4.09 -7.26
N THR A 83 3.73 -4.91 -6.65
CA THR A 83 3.90 -5.42 -5.27
C THR A 83 4.38 -6.86 -5.25
N LYS A 84 4.38 -7.52 -6.40
CA LYS A 84 4.81 -8.92 -6.58
C LYS A 84 5.65 -9.07 -7.83
N SER A 85 6.74 -9.79 -7.71
CA SER A 85 7.55 -10.21 -8.84
C SER A 85 8.36 -11.45 -8.47
N ARG A 86 8.66 -12.27 -9.48
CA ARG A 86 9.62 -13.35 -9.38
C ARG A 86 11.06 -12.83 -9.25
N TRP A 87 11.38 -11.71 -9.89
CA TRP A 87 12.71 -11.14 -9.97
C TRP A 87 12.82 -9.86 -9.15
N ARG A 88 13.81 -9.79 -8.28
CA ARG A 88 14.05 -8.60 -7.43
C ARG A 88 14.30 -7.32 -8.24
N ASN A 89 15.01 -7.43 -9.35
CA ASN A 89 15.29 -6.29 -10.24
C ASN A 89 14.05 -5.69 -10.89
N MET A 90 12.99 -6.49 -11.07
CA MET A 90 11.73 -5.98 -11.64
C MET A 90 11.04 -4.96 -10.73
N PHE A 91 11.19 -5.08 -9.41
CA PHE A 91 10.69 -4.06 -8.49
C PHE A 91 11.38 -2.71 -8.76
N PHE A 92 12.70 -2.71 -8.92
CA PHE A 92 13.44 -1.48 -9.23
C PHE A 92 13.10 -0.94 -10.62
N ARG A 93 13.09 -1.82 -11.64
CA ARG A 93 12.74 -1.43 -13.01
C ARG A 93 11.39 -0.74 -13.11
N VAL A 94 10.37 -1.27 -12.41
CA VAL A 94 9.00 -0.73 -12.49
C VAL A 94 8.79 0.42 -11.50
N ASN A 95 9.11 0.20 -10.20
CA ASN A 95 8.76 1.16 -9.16
C ASN A 95 9.72 2.34 -9.09
N TYR A 96 11.01 2.12 -9.34
CA TYR A 96 12.03 3.17 -9.29
C TYR A 96 12.32 3.76 -10.68
N ASP A 97 12.84 2.95 -11.61
CA ASP A 97 13.23 3.46 -12.93
C ASP A 97 12.04 4.01 -13.70
N GLY A 98 10.85 3.36 -13.60
CA GLY A 98 9.61 3.86 -14.20
C GLY A 98 9.23 5.24 -13.67
N THR A 99 9.26 5.42 -12.33
CA THR A 99 8.99 6.72 -11.70
C THR A 99 10.03 7.78 -12.13
N ARG A 100 11.32 7.42 -12.11
CA ARG A 100 12.40 8.31 -12.53
C ARG A 100 12.22 8.77 -13.98
N ARG A 101 12.00 7.83 -14.91
CA ARG A 101 11.78 8.16 -16.33
C ARG A 101 10.56 9.06 -16.52
N MET A 102 9.47 8.79 -15.81
CA MET A 102 8.27 9.63 -15.88
C MET A 102 8.55 11.07 -15.44
N VAL A 103 9.18 11.25 -14.30
CA VAL A 103 9.52 12.60 -13.79
C VAL A 103 10.49 13.33 -14.73
N THR A 104 11.52 12.63 -15.22
CA THR A 104 12.46 13.19 -16.20
C THR A 104 11.76 13.59 -17.50
N ALA A 105 10.88 12.72 -18.02
CA ALA A 105 10.12 12.99 -19.24
C ALA A 105 9.15 14.18 -19.09
N LEU A 106 8.46 14.29 -17.94
CA LEU A 106 7.59 15.46 -17.63
C LEU A 106 8.37 16.77 -17.61
N ARG A 107 9.56 16.77 -16.98
CA ARG A 107 10.43 17.95 -16.94
C ARG A 107 10.94 18.32 -18.33
N ASN A 108 11.42 17.35 -19.10
CA ASN A 108 11.96 17.56 -20.44
C ASN A 108 10.89 18.01 -21.44
N ALA A 109 9.63 17.55 -21.27
CA ALA A 109 8.48 18.01 -22.06
C ALA A 109 7.95 19.38 -21.62
N GLY A 110 8.43 19.92 -20.48
CA GLY A 110 7.86 21.11 -19.85
C GLY A 110 6.38 20.93 -19.50
N ALA A 111 5.97 19.71 -19.15
CA ALA A 111 4.61 19.30 -18.80
C ALA A 111 4.51 18.90 -17.30
N VAL A 112 5.31 19.56 -16.47
CA VAL A 112 5.28 19.37 -15.01
C VAL A 112 3.89 19.77 -14.49
N PRO A 113 3.19 18.88 -13.73
CA PRO A 113 1.87 19.21 -13.17
C PRO A 113 1.98 20.21 -12.02
N GLY A 114 0.87 20.80 -11.61
CA GLY A 114 0.81 21.58 -10.37
C GLY A 114 1.01 20.72 -9.12
N GLN A 115 0.64 19.43 -9.19
CA GLN A 115 0.83 18.47 -8.09
C GLN A 115 1.07 17.06 -8.62
N PHE A 116 2.09 16.38 -8.08
CA PHE A 116 2.42 14.99 -8.38
C PHE A 116 2.31 14.13 -7.11
N ILE A 117 1.27 13.33 -7.01
CA ILE A 117 1.02 12.46 -5.85
C ILE A 117 1.55 11.06 -6.12
N TYR A 118 2.57 10.65 -5.38
CA TYR A 118 3.17 9.33 -5.47
C TYR A 118 2.59 8.39 -4.42
N LEU A 119 1.97 7.29 -4.85
CA LEU A 119 1.53 6.23 -3.95
C LEU A 119 2.72 5.31 -3.63
N SER A 120 3.30 5.52 -2.47
CA SER A 120 4.35 4.70 -1.89
C SER A 120 3.78 3.59 -1.00
N SER A 121 4.41 3.26 0.10
CA SER A 121 3.98 2.22 1.03
C SER A 121 4.65 2.39 2.40
N LEU A 122 3.97 2.01 3.47
CA LEU A 122 4.55 1.91 4.82
C LEU A 122 5.78 0.97 4.85
N SER A 123 5.89 0.00 3.94
CA SER A 123 7.04 -0.92 3.82
C SER A 123 8.39 -0.23 3.52
N VAL A 124 8.38 1.06 3.18
CA VAL A 124 9.59 1.89 3.07
C VAL A 124 10.27 2.07 4.43
N LEU A 125 9.50 2.13 5.50
CA LEU A 125 10.04 2.28 6.87
C LEU A 125 10.60 0.97 7.42
N GLY A 126 10.24 -0.17 6.85
CA GLY A 126 10.85 -1.47 7.12
C GLY A 126 10.49 -2.04 8.48
N ALA A 127 11.47 -2.77 9.07
CA ALA A 127 11.29 -3.44 10.34
C ALA A 127 11.32 -2.46 11.50
N ILE A 128 10.28 -2.50 12.32
CA ILE A 128 10.17 -1.69 13.52
C ILE A 128 11.08 -2.28 14.61
N ARG A 129 11.78 -1.40 15.29
CA ARG A 129 12.57 -1.77 16.47
C ARG A 129 11.64 -1.99 17.65
N GLU A 130 11.72 -3.18 18.27
CA GLU A 130 11.19 -3.39 19.61
C GLU A 130 12.04 -2.56 20.57
N GLN A 131 11.44 -1.61 21.29
CA GLN A 131 12.16 -0.95 22.35
C GLN A 131 12.13 -1.84 23.59
N PRO A 132 13.29 -2.09 24.26
CA PRO A 132 13.27 -2.63 25.60
C PRO A 132 12.53 -1.63 26.51
N GLN A 133 11.63 -2.12 27.38
CA GLN A 133 11.15 -1.28 28.49
C GLN A 133 12.35 -0.88 29.33
N GLU A 134 12.56 0.41 29.52
CA GLU A 134 13.38 0.84 30.63
C GLU A 134 12.68 0.39 31.92
N PRO A 135 13.40 -0.25 32.87
CA PRO A 135 12.80 -0.59 34.15
C PRO A 135 12.32 0.71 34.79
N HIS A 136 11.02 0.75 35.17
CA HIS A 136 10.49 1.88 35.92
C HIS A 136 11.39 2.14 37.14
N ALA A 137 11.81 3.38 37.32
CA ALA A 137 12.69 3.82 38.40
C ALA A 137 12.10 3.65 39.82
N ASP A 138 10.89 3.13 39.94
CA ASP A 138 10.17 2.82 41.17
C ASP A 138 10.23 1.36 41.60
N SER A 139 11.15 0.55 41.08
CA SER A 139 11.36 -0.80 41.61
C SER A 139 12.06 -0.71 42.97
N ASP A 140 11.30 -1.02 44.02
CA ASP A 140 11.74 -1.23 45.39
C ASP A 140 13.07 -2.00 45.43
N PRO A 141 14.18 -1.45 46.02
CA PRO A 141 15.45 -2.15 46.09
C PRO A 141 15.45 -3.38 47.03
N PHE A 142 14.34 -3.67 47.70
CA PHE A 142 14.20 -4.84 48.56
C PHE A 142 13.15 -5.80 48.03
N GLY A 143 13.53 -6.54 46.96
CA GLY A 143 12.68 -7.50 46.27
C GLY A 143 11.96 -8.51 47.17
N SER A 144 10.66 -8.37 47.29
CA SER A 144 9.78 -9.50 47.61
C SER A 144 9.55 -10.30 46.31
N LYS A 145 10.03 -11.54 46.30
CA LYS A 145 9.76 -12.51 45.22
C LYS A 145 8.26 -12.80 45.15
N GLY A 146 7.54 -12.02 44.36
CA GLY A 146 6.18 -12.36 43.92
C GLY A 146 6.28 -13.20 42.65
N GLN A 147 5.88 -14.46 42.79
CA GLN A 147 5.63 -15.35 41.65
C GLN A 147 4.39 -14.87 40.91
N SER A 148 4.58 -14.17 39.81
CA SER A 148 3.63 -14.13 38.70
C SER A 148 4.43 -13.75 37.47
N GLY A 149 4.52 -14.70 36.54
CA GLY A 149 5.15 -14.48 35.24
C GLY A 149 4.31 -13.52 34.41
N GLU A 150 4.34 -12.23 34.74
CA GLU A 150 3.84 -11.21 33.85
C GLU A 150 4.76 -11.16 32.61
N LEU A 151 4.20 -11.56 31.49
CA LEU A 151 4.83 -11.30 30.18
C LEU A 151 5.14 -9.80 30.12
N GLN A 152 6.43 -9.45 30.07
CA GLN A 152 6.85 -8.08 29.79
C GLN A 152 6.15 -7.60 28.54
N THR A 153 5.27 -6.61 28.70
CA THR A 153 4.55 -6.01 27.57
C THR A 153 5.58 -5.21 26.79
N VAL A 154 5.99 -5.70 25.63
CA VAL A 154 6.88 -4.96 24.75
C VAL A 154 6.10 -3.76 24.22
N LEU A 155 6.52 -2.55 24.60
CA LEU A 155 5.95 -1.33 24.04
C LEU A 155 6.56 -1.10 22.64
N TYR A 156 5.68 -1.02 21.63
CA TYR A 156 6.05 -0.70 20.27
C TYR A 156 5.87 0.79 20.02
N GLN A 157 6.85 1.41 19.35
CA GLN A 157 6.67 2.76 18.84
C GLN A 157 5.95 2.73 17.49
N ALA A 158 4.96 3.60 17.35
CA ALA A 158 4.34 3.86 16.05
C ALA A 158 5.35 4.54 15.11
N MET A 159 5.37 4.11 13.85
CA MET A 159 6.14 4.75 12.80
C MET A 159 5.59 6.15 12.52
N LYS A 160 6.49 7.10 12.24
CA LYS A 160 6.13 8.47 11.88
C LYS A 160 6.50 8.77 10.42
N SER A 161 5.84 9.75 9.84
CA SER A 161 6.14 10.25 8.49
C SER A 161 7.58 10.72 8.33
N SER A 162 8.16 11.29 9.42
CA SER A 162 9.52 11.79 9.52
C SER A 162 10.58 10.72 9.75
N ASP A 163 10.21 9.47 10.02
CA ASP A 163 11.18 8.40 10.23
C ASP A 163 12.00 8.13 8.99
N MET A 164 13.29 7.87 9.18
CA MET A 164 14.18 7.51 8.08
C MET A 164 13.78 6.17 7.47
N PRO A 165 13.72 6.11 6.13
CA PRO A 165 13.49 4.85 5.42
C PRO A 165 14.52 3.78 5.76
N VAL A 166 14.06 2.60 6.23
CA VAL A 166 14.90 1.42 6.51
C VAL A 166 14.22 0.17 5.94
N PRO A 167 13.99 0.12 4.62
CA PRO A 167 13.28 -0.98 3.99
C PRO A 167 14.08 -2.27 4.05
N ASN A 168 13.39 -3.40 4.30
CA ASN A 168 14.01 -4.73 4.42
C ASN A 168 13.57 -5.71 3.32
N THR A 169 12.74 -5.27 2.37
CA THR A 169 12.26 -6.07 1.22
C THR A 169 12.63 -5.40 -0.10
N ALA A 170 12.71 -6.19 -1.19
CA ALA A 170 12.97 -5.63 -2.52
C ALA A 170 11.90 -4.62 -2.96
N TYR A 171 10.64 -4.88 -2.60
CA TYR A 171 9.54 -3.94 -2.81
C TYR A 171 9.76 -2.63 -2.05
N GLY A 172 9.97 -2.70 -0.73
CA GLY A 172 10.22 -1.52 0.10
C GLY A 172 11.45 -0.72 -0.36
N LEU A 173 12.55 -1.42 -0.70
CA LEU A 173 13.77 -0.81 -1.25
C LEU A 173 13.50 -0.04 -2.56
N SER A 174 12.71 -0.63 -3.47
CA SER A 174 12.37 0.02 -4.74
C SER A 174 11.48 1.26 -4.57
N LYS A 175 10.55 1.22 -3.61
CA LYS A 175 9.71 2.36 -3.25
C LYS A 175 10.54 3.47 -2.57
N ALA A 176 11.41 3.11 -1.64
CA ALA A 176 12.33 4.07 -0.99
C ALA A 176 13.28 4.74 -2.00
N ALA A 177 13.79 4.00 -2.98
CA ALA A 177 14.60 4.58 -4.04
C ALA A 177 13.82 5.61 -4.88
N ALA A 178 12.55 5.34 -5.20
CA ALA A 178 11.70 6.28 -5.91
C ALA A 178 11.38 7.53 -5.07
N GLU A 179 11.08 7.36 -3.78
CA GLU A 179 10.89 8.48 -2.86
C GLU A 179 12.15 9.35 -2.76
N ASN A 180 13.32 8.71 -2.58
CA ASN A 180 14.59 9.44 -2.51
C ASN A 180 14.86 10.25 -3.80
N TYR A 181 14.51 9.70 -4.96
CA TYR A 181 14.63 10.44 -6.22
C TYR A 181 13.70 11.66 -6.24
N LEU A 182 12.44 11.52 -5.83
CA LEU A 182 11.47 12.61 -5.78
C LEU A 182 11.92 13.71 -4.80
N VAL A 183 12.32 13.34 -3.59
CA VAL A 183 12.78 14.28 -2.55
C VAL A 183 14.02 15.06 -2.99
N ASN A 184 14.92 14.42 -3.76
CA ASN A 184 16.10 15.09 -4.33
C ASN A 184 15.81 15.81 -5.68
N THR A 185 14.54 16.02 -6.03
CA THR A 185 14.12 16.82 -7.17
C THR A 185 13.28 18.01 -6.68
N PRO A 186 13.91 19.04 -6.10
CA PRO A 186 13.21 20.11 -5.37
C PRO A 186 12.26 20.94 -6.23
N ASP A 187 12.55 21.09 -7.53
CA ASP A 187 11.71 21.84 -8.47
C ASP A 187 10.48 21.07 -8.97
N PHE A 188 10.31 19.82 -8.52
CA PHE A 188 9.21 18.96 -8.91
C PHE A 188 8.17 18.90 -7.78
N PRO A 189 6.88 19.19 -8.02
CA PRO A 189 5.86 19.35 -6.99
C PRO A 189 5.35 18.01 -6.46
N TRP A 190 6.23 17.20 -5.87
CA TRP A 190 5.92 15.88 -5.36
C TRP A 190 5.17 15.91 -4.02
N LEU A 191 4.31 14.94 -3.82
CA LEU A 191 3.72 14.54 -2.56
C LEU A 191 3.80 13.02 -2.44
N ILE A 192 4.17 12.48 -1.29
CA ILE A 192 4.32 11.06 -1.04
C ILE A 192 3.26 10.59 -0.06
N LEU A 193 2.47 9.60 -0.44
CA LEU A 193 1.53 8.91 0.44
C LEU A 193 2.02 7.49 0.70
N ARG A 194 2.20 7.12 1.97
CA ARG A 194 2.65 5.80 2.43
C ARG A 194 1.50 5.05 3.11
N PRO A 195 0.59 4.42 2.35
CA PRO A 195 -0.46 3.62 2.95
C PRO A 195 0.10 2.38 3.64
N THR A 196 -0.55 1.97 4.72
CA THR A 196 -0.39 0.67 5.37
C THR A 196 -1.02 -0.45 4.54
N GLY A 197 -1.42 -1.56 5.14
CA GLY A 197 -2.11 -2.65 4.46
C GLY A 197 -3.45 -2.21 3.88
N VAL A 198 -3.49 -1.93 2.57
CA VAL A 198 -4.70 -1.49 1.87
C VAL A 198 -5.55 -2.69 1.51
N TYR A 199 -6.79 -2.73 1.97
CA TYR A 199 -7.76 -3.78 1.68
C TYR A 199 -9.05 -3.22 1.08
N GLY A 200 -9.89 -4.10 0.52
CA GLY A 200 -11.17 -3.70 -0.05
C GLY A 200 -11.56 -4.51 -1.28
N PRO A 201 -12.63 -4.14 -1.96
CA PRO A 201 -13.05 -4.69 -3.24
C PRO A 201 -11.93 -4.67 -4.29
N ARG A 202 -11.83 -5.70 -5.15
CA ARG A 202 -10.80 -5.86 -6.20
C ARG A 202 -9.40 -6.22 -5.71
N GLU A 203 -9.15 -6.19 -4.38
CA GLU A 203 -7.86 -6.57 -3.81
C GLU A 203 -7.72 -8.11 -3.76
N LYS A 204 -6.53 -8.62 -4.14
CA LYS A 204 -6.34 -10.06 -4.34
C LYS A 204 -5.62 -10.77 -3.21
N ASP A 205 -4.82 -10.08 -2.40
CA ASP A 205 -4.00 -10.70 -1.34
C ASP A 205 -4.83 -11.03 -0.10
N TYR A 206 -5.62 -10.05 0.37
CA TYR A 206 -6.57 -10.29 1.46
C TYR A 206 -7.72 -11.21 1.04
N PHE A 207 -8.05 -11.22 -0.27
CA PHE A 207 -9.00 -12.19 -0.82
C PHE A 207 -8.52 -13.64 -0.67
N LEU A 208 -7.20 -13.92 -0.70
CA LEU A 208 -6.69 -15.25 -0.43
C LEU A 208 -7.00 -15.71 1.01
N MET A 209 -7.00 -14.78 1.97
CA MET A 209 -7.43 -15.08 3.34
C MET A 209 -8.92 -15.40 3.38
N ALA A 210 -9.77 -14.63 2.70
CA ALA A 210 -11.19 -14.92 2.59
C ALA A 210 -11.45 -16.31 1.99
N LYS A 211 -10.73 -16.69 0.92
CA LYS A 211 -10.79 -18.05 0.34
C LYS A 211 -10.37 -19.14 1.31
N SER A 212 -9.35 -18.89 2.13
CA SER A 212 -8.91 -19.85 3.14
C SER A 212 -9.98 -20.04 4.21
N ILE A 213 -10.58 -18.95 4.70
CA ILE A 213 -11.67 -18.97 5.69
C ILE A 213 -12.91 -19.65 5.10
N ALA A 214 -13.27 -19.43 3.82
CA ALA A 214 -14.35 -20.15 3.16
C ALA A 214 -14.13 -21.66 3.10
N ARG A 215 -12.86 -22.10 3.21
CA ARG A 215 -12.46 -23.52 3.32
C ARG A 215 -12.29 -23.97 4.76
N HIS A 216 -12.82 -23.21 5.72
CA HIS A 216 -12.74 -23.47 7.15
C HIS A 216 -11.33 -23.46 7.76
N VAL A 217 -10.39 -22.71 7.15
CA VAL A 217 -9.01 -22.61 7.67
C VAL A 217 -8.60 -21.14 7.79
N ASP A 218 -8.11 -20.78 8.98
CA ASP A 218 -7.50 -19.48 9.27
C ASP A 218 -6.04 -19.68 9.69
N PHE A 219 -5.12 -19.16 8.90
CA PHE A 219 -3.68 -19.22 9.16
C PHE A 219 -3.20 -17.93 9.83
N ALA A 220 -2.56 -18.06 10.99
CA ALA A 220 -1.81 -16.99 11.63
C ALA A 220 -0.32 -17.29 11.63
N VAL A 221 0.49 -16.25 11.54
CA VAL A 221 1.95 -16.34 11.50
C VAL A 221 2.54 -16.03 12.85
N GLY A 222 3.45 -16.92 13.31
CA GLY A 222 4.14 -16.78 14.58
C GLY A 222 3.28 -17.09 15.80
N MET A 223 3.94 -17.16 16.95
CA MET A 223 3.31 -17.50 18.23
C MET A 223 3.01 -16.27 19.09
N LYS A 224 3.69 -15.16 18.81
CA LYS A 224 3.55 -13.89 19.55
C LYS A 224 2.52 -12.99 18.89
N PRO A 225 1.84 -12.12 19.64
CA PRO A 225 0.92 -11.13 19.10
C PRO A 225 1.61 -10.23 18.07
N GLN A 226 0.86 -9.82 17.06
CA GLN A 226 1.30 -8.84 16.06
C GLN A 226 0.28 -7.69 16.04
N GLU A 227 0.78 -6.48 16.05
CA GLU A 227 -0.01 -5.27 15.97
C GLU A 227 0.09 -4.69 14.57
N ILE A 228 -1.05 -4.57 13.91
CA ILE A 228 -1.14 -4.23 12.49
C ILE A 228 -2.13 -3.07 12.33
N THR A 229 -1.82 -2.17 11.41
CA THR A 229 -2.73 -1.13 10.94
C THR A 229 -3.25 -1.48 9.56
N PHE A 230 -4.45 -1.01 9.26
CA PHE A 230 -5.10 -1.20 7.96
C PHE A 230 -5.63 0.13 7.44
N ILE A 231 -5.93 0.16 6.15
CA ILE A 231 -6.70 1.24 5.54
C ILE A 231 -7.60 0.68 4.44
N TYR A 232 -8.86 1.09 4.45
CA TYR A 232 -9.79 0.73 3.40
C TYR A 232 -9.49 1.51 2.12
N VAL A 233 -9.66 0.89 0.96
CA VAL A 233 -9.27 1.49 -0.33
C VAL A 233 -9.94 2.85 -0.58
N LYS A 234 -11.20 3.04 -0.19
CA LYS A 234 -11.88 4.32 -0.35
C LYS A 234 -11.26 5.42 0.51
N ASP A 235 -10.72 5.08 1.68
CA ASP A 235 -10.02 6.06 2.52
C ASP A 235 -8.64 6.43 1.96
N VAL A 236 -7.95 5.52 1.25
CA VAL A 236 -6.78 5.91 0.46
C VAL A 236 -7.17 6.92 -0.62
N VAL A 237 -8.30 6.70 -1.28
CA VAL A 237 -8.83 7.64 -2.27
C VAL A 237 -9.19 8.98 -1.62
N ASN A 238 -9.89 8.97 -0.48
CA ASN A 238 -10.22 10.19 0.26
C ASN A 238 -8.96 10.99 0.65
N ALA A 239 -7.88 10.31 1.07
CA ALA A 239 -6.60 10.96 1.38
C ALA A 239 -5.96 11.60 0.13
N VAL A 240 -6.02 10.94 -1.03
CA VAL A 240 -5.55 11.52 -2.31
C VAL A 240 -6.33 12.79 -2.62
N PHE A 241 -7.66 12.79 -2.49
CA PHE A 241 -8.50 13.95 -2.77
C PHE A 241 -8.35 15.06 -1.73
N ALA A 242 -8.11 14.72 -0.46
CA ALA A 242 -7.75 15.70 0.57
C ALA A 242 -6.42 16.40 0.21
N ALA A 243 -5.43 15.64 -0.24
CA ALA A 243 -4.15 16.18 -0.70
C ALA A 243 -4.30 17.09 -1.93
N ILE A 244 -5.17 16.72 -2.88
CA ILE A 244 -5.48 17.55 -4.06
C ILE A 244 -6.14 18.86 -3.62
N ALA A 245 -7.15 18.80 -2.76
CA ALA A 245 -7.87 19.98 -2.28
C ALA A 245 -6.98 20.96 -1.50
N LYS A 246 -5.97 20.46 -0.80
CA LYS A 246 -4.98 21.28 -0.08
C LYS A 246 -3.86 21.80 -0.98
N GLY A 247 -3.69 21.27 -2.18
CA GLY A 247 -2.54 21.59 -3.04
C GLY A 247 -1.20 21.26 -2.39
N ALA A 248 -1.18 20.27 -1.48
CA ALA A 248 0.01 19.93 -0.69
C ALA A 248 1.12 19.36 -1.58
N THR A 249 2.34 19.87 -1.41
CA THR A 249 3.55 19.40 -2.10
C THR A 249 4.71 19.33 -1.13
N HIS A 250 5.78 18.60 -1.50
CA HIS A 250 7.02 18.45 -0.72
C HIS A 250 6.79 17.92 0.71
N LYS A 251 5.79 17.04 0.85
CA LYS A 251 5.41 16.39 2.11
C LYS A 251 5.27 14.88 1.92
N THR A 252 5.45 14.16 3.02
CA THR A 252 5.24 12.71 3.09
C THR A 252 4.24 12.43 4.19
N TYR A 253 3.23 11.59 3.91
CA TYR A 253 2.18 11.25 4.86
C TYR A 253 2.01 9.74 4.99
N LEU A 254 1.76 9.26 6.21
CA LEU A 254 1.35 7.89 6.48
C LEU A 254 -0.17 7.80 6.41
N LEU A 255 -0.70 6.69 5.89
CA LEU A 255 -2.13 6.48 5.79
C LEU A 255 -2.54 5.18 6.49
N SER A 256 -3.43 5.27 7.47
CA SER A 256 -4.14 4.17 8.10
C SER A 256 -5.54 4.65 8.53
N ASP A 257 -6.34 3.75 9.12
CA ASP A 257 -7.59 4.13 9.73
C ASP A 257 -7.43 4.76 11.15
N GLY A 258 -6.18 4.99 11.57
CA GLY A 258 -5.85 5.58 12.87
C GLY A 258 -5.95 4.60 14.04
N ARG A 259 -6.19 3.30 13.79
CA ARG A 259 -6.34 2.27 14.82
C ARG A 259 -5.31 1.15 14.64
N THR A 260 -4.98 0.51 15.75
CA THR A 260 -4.13 -0.68 15.78
C THR A 260 -4.98 -1.91 16.07
N TYR A 261 -4.69 -3.00 15.39
CA TYR A 261 -5.42 -4.26 15.50
C TYR A 261 -4.46 -5.43 15.71
N GLU A 262 -4.91 -6.42 16.48
CA GLU A 262 -4.24 -7.71 16.48
C GLU A 262 -4.37 -8.39 15.10
N SER A 263 -3.32 -9.06 14.65
CA SER A 263 -3.25 -9.68 13.30
C SER A 263 -4.41 -10.64 12.98
N ARG A 264 -5.05 -11.24 13.97
CA ARG A 264 -6.20 -12.13 13.78
C ARG A 264 -7.54 -11.42 13.61
N THR A 265 -7.61 -10.14 13.98
CA THR A 265 -8.87 -9.38 13.93
C THR A 265 -9.46 -9.39 12.53
N PHE A 266 -8.63 -9.21 11.50
CA PHE A 266 -9.08 -9.24 10.12
C PHE A 266 -9.71 -10.58 9.72
N GLY A 267 -9.07 -11.71 10.07
CA GLY A 267 -9.60 -13.06 9.81
C GLY A 267 -10.91 -13.34 10.56
N HIS A 268 -11.01 -12.90 11.81
CA HIS A 268 -12.25 -13.04 12.60
C HIS A 268 -13.41 -12.24 11.98
N LEU A 269 -13.15 -11.03 11.52
CA LEU A 269 -14.16 -10.20 10.85
C LEU A 269 -14.59 -10.82 9.52
N LEU A 270 -13.66 -11.31 8.69
CA LEU A 270 -14.01 -12.04 7.46
C LEU A 270 -14.88 -13.26 7.77
N GLN A 271 -14.52 -14.08 8.78
CA GLN A 271 -15.30 -15.24 9.19
C GLN A 271 -16.73 -14.84 9.56
N LYS A 272 -16.88 -13.79 10.37
CA LYS A 272 -18.19 -13.29 10.83
C LYS A 272 -19.04 -12.83 9.65
N GLU A 273 -18.52 -11.96 8.80
CA GLU A 273 -19.26 -11.34 7.68
C GLU A 273 -19.61 -12.34 6.57
N MET A 274 -18.76 -13.36 6.39
CA MET A 274 -19.03 -14.48 5.47
C MET A 274 -20.02 -15.49 6.05
N GLY A 275 -20.27 -15.49 7.36
CA GLY A 275 -21.15 -16.45 8.04
C GLY A 275 -20.56 -17.85 8.16
N VAL A 276 -19.22 -18.01 8.07
CA VAL A 276 -18.57 -19.33 8.10
C VAL A 276 -18.45 -19.83 9.54
N LYS A 277 -19.00 -21.00 9.80
CA LYS A 277 -18.94 -21.68 11.11
C LYS A 277 -17.78 -22.70 11.14
N GLY A 278 -17.18 -22.93 12.32
CA GLY A 278 -16.22 -24.02 12.53
C GLY A 278 -14.90 -23.83 11.76
N VAL A 279 -14.24 -22.68 11.90
CA VAL A 279 -12.94 -22.41 11.28
C VAL A 279 -11.79 -22.92 12.14
N ALA A 280 -10.97 -23.81 11.60
CA ALA A 280 -9.75 -24.28 12.23
C ALA A 280 -8.67 -23.19 12.22
N ARG A 281 -8.19 -22.79 13.40
CA ARG A 281 -7.17 -21.74 13.55
C ARG A 281 -5.79 -22.36 13.71
N ILE A 282 -4.96 -22.23 12.68
CA ILE A 282 -3.61 -22.81 12.64
C ILE A 282 -2.58 -21.69 12.85
N LYS A 283 -1.74 -21.84 13.88
CA LYS A 283 -0.56 -20.97 14.07
C LYS A 283 0.66 -21.60 13.40
N ALA A 284 1.21 -20.97 12.38
CA ALA A 284 2.42 -21.43 11.70
C ALA A 284 3.65 -20.87 12.43
N PRO A 285 4.52 -21.71 13.01
CA PRO A 285 5.80 -21.27 13.54
C PRO A 285 6.66 -20.59 12.44
N LEU A 286 7.45 -19.59 12.83
CA LEU A 286 8.25 -18.81 11.87
C LEU A 286 9.21 -19.68 11.05
N TRP A 287 9.79 -20.72 11.64
CA TRP A 287 10.69 -21.62 10.90
C TRP A 287 9.96 -22.40 9.79
N LEU A 288 8.71 -22.83 10.04
CA LEU A 288 7.88 -23.51 9.05
C LEU A 288 7.50 -22.56 7.93
N LEU A 289 7.07 -21.34 8.25
CA LEU A 289 6.79 -20.30 7.25
C LEU A 289 8.02 -20.01 6.39
N HIS A 290 9.21 -19.91 7.01
CA HIS A 290 10.47 -19.70 6.28
C HIS A 290 10.74 -20.83 5.29
N ALA A 291 10.59 -22.09 5.72
CA ALA A 291 10.79 -23.25 4.87
C ALA A 291 9.80 -23.27 3.70
N VAL A 292 8.51 -22.98 3.93
CA VAL A 292 7.48 -22.89 2.89
C VAL A 292 7.82 -21.79 1.88
N CYS A 293 8.18 -20.59 2.35
CA CYS A 293 8.58 -19.48 1.48
C CYS A 293 9.80 -19.83 0.60
N ALA A 294 10.81 -20.49 1.18
CA ALA A 294 12.01 -20.91 0.45
C ALA A 294 11.72 -21.99 -0.60
N ILE A 295 10.87 -22.96 -0.29
CA ILE A 295 10.45 -24.01 -1.22
C ILE A 295 9.62 -23.42 -2.36
N GLU A 296 8.62 -22.57 -2.03
CA GLU A 296 7.78 -21.94 -3.04
C GLU A 296 8.61 -21.04 -3.99
N GLU A 297 9.57 -20.28 -3.46
CA GLU A 297 10.47 -19.45 -4.26
C GLU A 297 11.33 -20.31 -5.20
N LYS A 298 11.87 -21.45 -4.74
CA LYS A 298 12.61 -22.40 -5.59
C LYS A 298 11.73 -23.02 -6.68
N THR A 299 10.54 -23.48 -6.32
CA THR A 299 9.62 -24.10 -7.30
C THR A 299 9.09 -23.07 -8.32
N ALA A 300 8.84 -21.84 -7.90
CA ALA A 300 8.50 -20.74 -8.78
C ALA A 300 9.64 -20.44 -9.78
N ASN A 301 10.89 -20.51 -9.32
CA ASN A 301 12.07 -20.36 -10.18
C ASN A 301 12.20 -21.45 -11.24
N LEU A 302 11.76 -22.66 -10.94
CA LEU A 302 11.75 -23.77 -11.91
C LEU A 302 10.56 -23.72 -12.87
N THR A 303 9.36 -23.35 -12.37
CA THR A 303 8.11 -23.40 -13.14
C THR A 303 7.77 -22.11 -13.88
N GLY A 304 8.50 -21.02 -13.66
CA GLY A 304 8.21 -19.72 -14.28
C GLY A 304 7.04 -18.97 -13.65
N LYS A 305 6.41 -19.49 -12.60
CA LYS A 305 5.26 -18.86 -11.92
C LYS A 305 5.73 -17.77 -10.94
N ILE A 306 4.85 -16.82 -10.65
CA ILE A 306 5.08 -15.83 -9.59
C ILE A 306 4.72 -16.47 -8.26
N PRO A 307 5.65 -16.53 -7.26
CA PRO A 307 5.36 -17.12 -5.96
C PRO A 307 4.37 -16.27 -5.18
N THR A 308 3.44 -16.91 -4.50
CA THR A 308 2.51 -16.25 -3.56
C THR A 308 3.22 -15.91 -2.26
N LEU A 309 4.06 -16.84 -1.79
CA LEU A 309 4.96 -16.69 -0.65
C LEU A 309 6.41 -16.75 -1.14
N ASN A 310 7.25 -15.85 -0.64
CA ASN A 310 8.68 -15.81 -0.91
C ASN A 310 9.41 -15.27 0.33
N LEU A 311 10.73 -15.25 0.31
CA LEU A 311 11.54 -14.78 1.44
C LEU A 311 11.32 -13.28 1.76
N ASP A 312 10.99 -12.45 0.78
CA ASP A 312 10.61 -11.06 1.04
C ASP A 312 9.24 -10.96 1.74
N LYS A 313 8.27 -11.78 1.34
CA LYS A 313 6.97 -11.87 2.03
C LYS A 313 7.13 -12.40 3.45
N TYR A 314 8.03 -13.37 3.67
CA TYR A 314 8.38 -13.84 5.01
C TYR A 314 8.85 -12.70 5.92
N LYS A 315 9.70 -11.79 5.42
CA LYS A 315 10.18 -10.64 6.19
C LYS A 315 9.04 -9.72 6.64
N ILE A 316 8.04 -9.53 5.79
CA ILE A 316 6.83 -8.74 6.14
C ILE A 316 5.99 -9.49 7.18
N LEU A 317 5.70 -10.76 6.94
CA LEU A 317 4.81 -11.57 7.78
C LEU A 317 5.36 -11.83 9.18
N LYS A 318 6.69 -11.90 9.36
CA LYS A 318 7.31 -12.09 10.67
C LYS A 318 7.33 -10.82 11.53
N GLN A 319 7.07 -9.66 10.94
CA GLN A 319 7.04 -8.40 11.68
C GLN A 319 5.91 -8.39 12.70
N ARG A 320 6.22 -7.90 13.89
CA ARG A 320 5.26 -7.91 15.01
C ARG A 320 4.57 -6.58 15.22
N ASN A 321 5.13 -5.50 14.67
CA ASN A 321 4.58 -4.17 14.82
C ASN A 321 4.53 -3.43 13.46
N TRP A 322 3.33 -3.06 13.06
CA TRP A 322 3.04 -2.21 11.91
C TRP A 322 2.19 -1.01 12.32
N GLN A 323 2.36 -0.52 13.56
CA GLN A 323 1.69 0.70 13.99
C GLN A 323 2.24 1.91 13.24
N CYS A 324 1.38 2.84 12.89
CA CYS A 324 1.79 4.10 12.31
C CYS A 324 0.97 5.25 12.89
N ASP A 325 1.66 6.35 13.10
CA ASP A 325 1.09 7.63 13.53
C ASP A 325 0.70 8.44 12.29
N ILE A 326 -0.57 8.78 12.19
CA ILE A 326 -1.12 9.58 11.09
C ILE A 326 -1.45 11.01 11.49
N SER A 327 -0.97 11.48 12.64
CA SER A 327 -1.28 12.83 13.16
C SER A 327 -0.98 13.92 12.14
N ASP A 328 0.20 13.87 11.49
CA ASP A 328 0.57 14.82 10.44
C ASP A 328 -0.43 14.82 9.27
N THR A 329 -0.96 13.64 8.92
CA THR A 329 -1.95 13.50 7.84
C THR A 329 -3.29 14.12 8.22
N VAL A 330 -3.70 13.92 9.48
CA VAL A 330 -4.92 14.52 10.03
C VAL A 330 -4.80 16.04 10.09
N GLU A 331 -3.70 16.55 10.64
CA GLU A 331 -3.49 17.98 10.85
C GLU A 331 -3.35 18.75 9.52
N ASP A 332 -2.48 18.28 8.64
CA ASP A 332 -2.16 19.00 7.40
C ASP A 332 -3.26 18.85 6.34
N LEU A 333 -3.80 17.64 6.17
CA LEU A 333 -4.77 17.36 5.11
C LEU A 333 -6.23 17.43 5.57
N GLY A 334 -6.49 17.42 6.88
CA GLY A 334 -7.83 17.26 7.42
C GLY A 334 -8.40 15.86 7.14
N PHE A 335 -7.52 14.87 6.96
CA PHE A 335 -7.91 13.51 6.63
C PHE A 335 -8.46 12.79 7.86
N HIS A 336 -9.62 12.17 7.69
CA HIS A 336 -10.20 11.24 8.65
C HIS A 336 -10.69 10.00 7.90
N ALA A 337 -10.29 8.82 8.38
CA ALA A 337 -10.78 7.58 7.80
C ALA A 337 -12.28 7.43 8.10
N GLU A 338 -13.07 7.18 7.07
CA GLU A 338 -14.51 6.93 7.19
C GLU A 338 -14.81 5.47 7.54
N TYR A 339 -13.87 4.56 7.27
CA TYR A 339 -14.02 3.12 7.45
C TYR A 339 -13.03 2.61 8.49
N ASP A 340 -13.55 2.20 9.65
CA ASP A 340 -12.78 1.30 10.52
C ASP A 340 -12.73 -0.12 9.94
N LEU A 341 -11.87 -0.97 10.50
CA LEU A 341 -11.68 -2.32 9.99
C LEU A 341 -12.98 -3.14 9.94
N PRO A 342 -13.87 -3.14 10.97
CA PRO A 342 -15.15 -3.86 10.91
C PRO A 342 -16.03 -3.41 9.74
N ARG A 343 -16.22 -2.12 9.56
CA ARG A 343 -17.06 -1.55 8.47
C ARG A 343 -16.47 -1.87 7.09
N GLY A 344 -15.17 -1.66 6.92
CA GLY A 344 -14.50 -1.91 5.65
C GLY A 344 -14.50 -3.38 5.26
N VAL A 345 -14.36 -4.31 6.23
CA VAL A 345 -14.45 -5.76 5.98
C VAL A 345 -15.87 -6.15 5.58
N ALA A 346 -16.91 -5.61 6.25
CA ALA A 346 -18.30 -5.87 5.89
C ALA A 346 -18.60 -5.45 4.43
N GLU A 347 -18.19 -4.23 4.04
CA GLU A 347 -18.31 -3.73 2.65
C GLU A 347 -17.54 -4.61 1.66
N THR A 348 -16.33 -5.05 2.04
CA THR A 348 -15.50 -5.92 1.19
C THR A 348 -16.17 -7.28 0.95
N VAL A 349 -16.69 -7.91 2.00
CA VAL A 349 -17.37 -9.21 1.90
C VAL A 349 -18.65 -9.09 1.12
N LYS A 350 -19.44 -8.02 1.33
CA LYS A 350 -20.62 -7.73 0.53
C LYS A 350 -20.27 -7.68 -0.96
N TRP A 351 -19.23 -6.92 -1.32
CA TRP A 351 -18.77 -6.83 -2.70
C TRP A 351 -18.30 -8.19 -3.26
N TYR A 352 -17.59 -9.01 -2.46
CA TYR A 352 -17.20 -10.36 -2.88
C TYR A 352 -18.39 -11.22 -3.25
N LYS A 353 -19.47 -11.19 -2.45
CA LYS A 353 -20.72 -11.91 -2.72
C LYS A 353 -21.40 -11.42 -3.99
N GLU A 354 -21.57 -10.10 -4.14
CA GLU A 354 -22.23 -9.46 -5.29
C GLU A 354 -21.48 -9.69 -6.62
N ASN A 355 -20.16 -9.86 -6.56
CA ASN A 355 -19.32 -10.06 -7.75
C ASN A 355 -18.86 -11.51 -7.96
N ASN A 356 -19.47 -12.47 -7.27
CA ASN A 356 -19.18 -13.91 -7.38
C ASN A 356 -17.69 -14.26 -7.13
N TRP A 357 -17.07 -13.60 -6.17
CA TRP A 357 -15.73 -13.94 -5.75
C TRP A 357 -15.73 -15.04 -4.68
N ILE A 358 -16.80 -15.11 -3.87
CA ILE A 358 -17.10 -16.12 -2.83
C ILE A 358 -18.55 -16.55 -2.89
#